data_66052aa4ebd786944b1c3ebc7cefe6a0
#
_entry.id   66052aa4ebd786944b1c3ebc7cefe6a0
#
_cell.length_a   1.000
_cell.length_b   1.000
_cell.length_c   1.000
_cell.angle_alpha   90.00
_cell.angle_beta   90.00
_cell.angle_gamma   90.00
#
_symmetry.space_group_name_H-M   'P 1'
#
loop_
_entity.id
_entity.type
_entity.pdbx_description
1 polymer ?
#
loop_
_entity_poly.entity_id
_entity_poly.type
_entity_poly.pdbx_seq_one_letter_code
_entity_poly.pdbx_strand_id
1 'polypeptide(L)'
;RGLLKGDYLISAREASFFGAPLSSTFLGSTDTATKAIAIFLIVFMSATTFTTQRQLMVKGMPKMDSSNNMMLQQQKIMLYLFPIIFAVTGVNFPIGVLIYWSTTNLWTWGQQYYVIKRNPAPGSPAYEELQKKKAAKGSLDEKSTNADGTTIVEGQPEQTGQRVQPKKEKKKKKKNR
;
A
#
# COMPACT_ATOMS: atom_id res chain seq x y z
N ARG A 1 13.85 -32.14 -14.27
CA ARG A 1 13.36 -31.74 -15.60
C ARG A 1 12.04 -30.99 -15.36
N GLY A 2 11.99 -29.67 -15.69
CA GLY A 2 10.86 -28.81 -15.38
C GLY A 2 9.59 -29.19 -16.17
N LEU A 3 8.43 -28.78 -15.64
CA LEU A 3 7.09 -28.95 -16.23
C LEU A 3 6.92 -28.26 -17.60
N LEU A 4 7.83 -27.36 -17.96
CA LEU A 4 7.80 -26.63 -19.22
C LEU A 4 8.50 -27.44 -20.33
N LYS A 5 7.71 -27.86 -21.33
CA LYS A 5 8.22 -28.45 -22.56
C LYS A 5 9.00 -27.41 -23.39
N GLY A 6 9.96 -27.85 -24.22
CA GLY A 6 10.80 -26.98 -25.04
C GLY A 6 10.02 -25.93 -25.84
N ASP A 7 8.85 -26.30 -26.39
CA ASP A 7 8.00 -25.44 -27.21
C ASP A 7 7.49 -24.21 -26.45
N TYR A 8 7.13 -24.36 -25.14
CA TYR A 8 6.71 -23.23 -24.31
C TYR A 8 7.87 -22.28 -23.99
N LEU A 9 9.10 -22.80 -23.89
CA LEU A 9 10.30 -21.97 -23.68
C LEU A 9 10.64 -21.16 -24.91
N ILE A 10 10.47 -21.74 -26.11
CA ILE A 10 10.67 -21.03 -27.38
C ILE A 10 9.63 -19.93 -27.52
N SER A 11 8.36 -20.25 -27.33
CA SER A 11 7.27 -19.26 -27.39
C SER A 11 7.45 -18.12 -26.38
N ALA A 12 7.94 -18.42 -25.17
CA ALA A 12 8.23 -17.39 -24.17
C ALA A 12 9.40 -16.47 -24.56
N ARG A 13 10.40 -17.01 -25.30
CA ARG A 13 11.53 -16.20 -25.81
C ARG A 13 11.12 -15.28 -26.95
N GLU A 14 10.17 -15.71 -27.77
CA GLU A 14 9.65 -14.96 -28.92
C GLU A 14 8.53 -13.97 -28.52
N ALA A 15 8.04 -14.08 -27.30
CA ALA A 15 6.99 -13.19 -26.82
C ALA A 15 7.47 -11.73 -26.83
N SER A 16 6.65 -10.85 -27.40
CA SER A 16 6.92 -9.42 -27.50
C SER A 16 5.75 -8.59 -27.00
N PHE A 17 6.05 -7.39 -26.51
CA PHE A 17 5.09 -6.41 -26.06
C PHE A 17 5.28 -5.12 -26.85
N PHE A 18 4.29 -4.75 -27.68
CA PHE A 18 4.36 -3.64 -28.63
C PHE A 18 5.61 -3.68 -29.52
N GLY A 19 6.00 -4.88 -29.97
CA GLY A 19 7.17 -5.09 -30.83
C GLY A 19 8.50 -5.23 -30.09
N ALA A 20 8.53 -4.97 -28.76
CA ALA A 20 9.73 -5.17 -27.94
C ALA A 20 9.77 -6.59 -27.37
N PRO A 21 10.82 -7.38 -27.60
CA PRO A 21 10.96 -8.71 -27.01
C PRO A 21 10.98 -8.62 -25.48
N LEU A 22 10.20 -9.48 -24.80
CA LEU A 22 10.10 -9.46 -23.34
C LEU A 22 11.41 -9.78 -22.63
N SER A 23 12.31 -10.49 -23.29
CA SER A 23 13.65 -10.82 -22.80
C SER A 23 14.66 -9.69 -22.92
N SER A 24 14.37 -8.65 -23.72
CA SER A 24 15.26 -7.53 -23.94
C SER A 24 15.36 -6.60 -22.75
N THR A 25 16.56 -6.03 -22.56
CA THR A 25 16.82 -5.01 -21.51
C THR A 25 17.07 -3.66 -22.18
N PHE A 26 16.94 -2.57 -21.41
CA PHE A 26 17.26 -1.24 -21.94
C PHE A 26 18.72 -1.13 -22.45
N LEU A 27 19.68 -1.66 -21.69
CA LEU A 27 21.08 -1.60 -22.05
C LEU A 27 21.46 -2.60 -23.14
N GLY A 28 20.81 -3.76 -23.18
CA GLY A 28 21.12 -4.82 -24.14
C GLY A 28 20.45 -4.65 -25.51
N SER A 29 19.48 -3.77 -25.65
CA SER A 29 18.78 -3.53 -26.91
C SER A 29 19.40 -2.38 -27.69
N THR A 30 19.50 -2.53 -29.01
CA THR A 30 19.84 -1.44 -29.94
C THR A 30 18.59 -0.77 -30.52
N ASP A 31 17.44 -1.41 -30.41
CA ASP A 31 16.18 -0.94 -30.95
C ASP A 31 15.61 0.22 -30.12
N THR A 32 15.26 1.32 -30.79
CA THR A 32 14.74 2.54 -30.16
C THR A 32 13.36 2.33 -29.53
N ALA A 33 12.50 1.52 -30.16
CA ALA A 33 11.16 1.23 -29.62
C ALA A 33 11.26 0.46 -28.30
N THR A 34 12.13 -0.55 -28.24
CA THR A 34 12.42 -1.31 -27.01
C THR A 34 12.94 -0.41 -25.89
N LYS A 35 13.87 0.50 -26.20
CA LYS A 35 14.38 1.48 -25.23
C LYS A 35 13.31 2.43 -24.73
N ALA A 36 12.44 2.93 -25.61
CA ALA A 36 11.35 3.82 -25.24
C ALA A 36 10.36 3.13 -24.30
N ILE A 37 9.98 1.89 -24.59
CA ILE A 37 9.10 1.09 -23.73
C ILE A 37 9.75 0.83 -22.37
N ALA A 38 11.02 0.47 -22.33
CA ALA A 38 11.74 0.24 -21.08
C ALA A 38 11.80 1.50 -20.21
N ILE A 39 12.14 2.66 -20.78
CA ILE A 39 12.14 3.94 -20.06
C ILE A 39 10.73 4.26 -19.52
N PHE A 40 9.71 4.13 -20.37
CA PHE A 40 8.33 4.37 -19.94
C PHE A 40 7.95 3.50 -18.73
N LEU A 41 8.23 2.20 -18.78
CA LEU A 41 7.94 1.27 -17.70
C LEU A 41 8.73 1.60 -16.42
N ILE A 42 10.01 1.96 -16.53
CA ILE A 42 10.86 2.36 -15.40
C ILE A 42 10.31 3.62 -14.72
N VAL A 43 9.99 4.64 -15.51
CA VAL A 43 9.42 5.90 -14.99
C VAL A 43 8.06 5.65 -14.36
N PHE A 44 7.20 4.89 -15.02
CA PHE A 44 5.88 4.53 -14.51
C PHE A 44 5.96 3.76 -13.19
N MET A 45 6.84 2.76 -13.12
CA MET A 45 7.08 1.97 -11.90
C MET A 45 7.62 2.86 -10.75
N SER A 46 8.57 3.74 -11.05
CA SER A 46 9.14 4.66 -10.06
C SER A 46 8.09 5.64 -9.54
N ALA A 47 7.24 6.18 -10.42
CA ALA A 47 6.17 7.10 -10.06
C ALA A 47 5.09 6.41 -9.21
N THR A 48 4.67 5.20 -9.58
CA THR A 48 3.68 4.43 -8.82
C THR A 48 4.22 4.02 -7.45
N THR A 49 5.48 3.60 -7.36
CA THR A 49 6.15 3.28 -6.10
C THR A 49 6.23 4.50 -5.20
N PHE A 50 6.67 5.65 -5.72
CA PHE A 50 6.73 6.90 -4.97
C PHE A 50 5.35 7.33 -4.44
N THR A 51 4.33 7.27 -5.31
CA THR A 51 2.96 7.65 -4.93
C THR A 51 2.39 6.73 -3.85
N THR A 52 2.65 5.42 -3.95
CA THR A 52 2.24 4.41 -2.97
C THR A 52 2.88 4.69 -1.61
N GLN A 53 4.19 4.89 -1.58
CA GLN A 53 4.92 5.19 -0.35
C GLN A 53 4.47 6.50 0.29
N ARG A 54 4.29 7.55 -0.52
CA ARG A 54 3.77 8.83 -0.05
C ARG A 54 2.37 8.71 0.53
N GLN A 55 1.50 7.96 -0.12
CA GLN A 55 0.12 7.73 0.32
C GLN A 55 0.09 7.04 1.69
N LEU A 56 0.94 6.00 1.85
CA LEU A 56 1.08 5.29 3.10
C LEU A 56 1.60 6.19 4.22
N MET A 57 2.66 6.96 3.96
CA MET A 57 3.24 7.87 4.95
C MET A 57 2.29 8.98 5.39
N VAL A 58 1.63 9.63 4.43
CA VAL A 58 0.83 10.84 4.73
C VAL A 58 -0.54 10.49 5.31
N LYS A 59 -1.16 9.42 4.83
CA LYS A 59 -2.56 9.09 5.16
C LYS A 59 -2.73 7.78 5.90
N GLY A 60 -1.84 6.81 5.67
CA GLY A 60 -2.01 5.45 6.15
C GLY A 60 -1.42 5.18 7.53
N MET A 61 -0.41 5.93 7.94
CA MET A 61 0.27 5.70 9.21
C MET A 61 -0.27 6.59 10.32
N PRO A 62 -0.33 6.09 11.58
CA PRO A 62 -0.60 6.91 12.75
C PRO A 62 0.41 8.05 12.86
N LYS A 63 -0.05 9.19 13.40
CA LYS A 63 0.84 10.30 13.72
C LYS A 63 1.83 9.84 14.78
N MET A 64 3.10 9.85 14.46
CA MET A 64 4.17 9.57 15.40
C MET A 64 4.53 10.84 16.16
N ASP A 65 4.72 10.71 17.48
CA ASP A 65 5.24 11.80 18.30
C ASP A 65 6.63 12.21 17.80
N SER A 66 6.87 13.50 17.81
CA SER A 66 8.13 14.11 17.35
C SER A 66 9.39 13.66 18.11
N SER A 67 9.23 12.88 19.18
CA SER A 67 10.34 12.26 19.91
C SER A 67 11.08 11.18 19.10
N ASN A 68 10.45 10.58 18.10
CA ASN A 68 11.06 9.55 17.23
C ASN A 68 11.56 10.11 15.89
N ASN A 69 12.36 11.16 15.93
CA ASN A 69 12.95 11.79 14.74
C ASN A 69 13.69 10.81 13.83
N MET A 70 14.36 9.78 14.38
CA MET A 70 15.09 8.76 13.62
C MET A 70 14.15 7.93 12.73
N MET A 71 13.00 7.52 13.23
CA MET A 71 12.03 6.70 12.47
C MET A 71 11.36 7.51 11.34
N LEU A 72 11.05 8.78 11.60
CA LEU A 72 10.54 9.69 10.58
C LEU A 72 11.58 9.97 9.49
N GLN A 73 12.86 10.10 9.87
CA GLN A 73 13.96 10.30 8.95
C GLN A 73 14.17 9.06 8.07
N GLN A 74 14.14 7.85 8.67
CA GLN A 74 14.23 6.60 7.93
C GLN A 74 13.09 6.44 6.92
N GLN A 75 11.86 6.79 7.28
CA GLN A 75 10.72 6.76 6.36
C GLN A 75 10.88 7.73 5.18
N LYS A 76 11.40 8.94 5.43
CA LYS A 76 11.70 9.90 4.37
C LYS A 76 12.79 9.40 3.43
N ILE A 77 13.85 8.81 3.98
CA ILE A 77 14.93 8.20 3.17
C ILE A 77 14.33 7.09 2.28
N MET A 78 13.53 6.20 2.83
CA MET A 78 12.86 5.16 2.04
C MET A 78 11.99 5.74 0.93
N LEU A 79 11.24 6.81 1.20
CA LEU A 79 10.36 7.44 0.21
C LEU A 79 11.10 7.89 -1.04
N TYR A 80 12.28 8.46 -0.90
CA TYR A 80 13.07 8.99 -2.02
C TYR A 80 14.06 7.99 -2.58
N LEU A 81 14.67 7.17 -1.72
CA LEU A 81 15.72 6.24 -2.11
C LEU A 81 15.19 5.08 -2.98
N PHE A 82 14.04 4.49 -2.60
CA PHE A 82 13.48 3.36 -3.35
C PHE A 82 13.19 3.66 -4.82
N PRO A 83 12.48 4.73 -5.19
CA PRO A 83 12.25 5.05 -6.58
C PRO A 83 13.53 5.26 -7.38
N ILE A 84 14.56 5.85 -6.77
CA ILE A 84 15.87 6.07 -7.41
C ILE A 84 16.57 4.75 -7.64
N ILE A 85 16.61 3.86 -6.64
CA ILE A 85 17.20 2.52 -6.80
C ILE A 85 16.52 1.78 -7.94
N PHE A 86 15.19 1.79 -7.99
CA PHE A 86 14.45 1.13 -9.07
C PHE A 86 14.69 1.77 -10.44
N ALA A 87 14.83 3.09 -10.50
CA ALA A 87 15.18 3.76 -11.74
C ALA A 87 16.56 3.34 -12.26
N VAL A 88 17.56 3.29 -11.38
CA VAL A 88 18.94 2.93 -11.73
C VAL A 88 19.07 1.44 -12.06
N THR A 89 18.46 0.56 -11.27
CA THR A 89 18.55 -0.90 -11.50
C THR A 89 17.64 -1.38 -12.62
N GLY A 90 16.55 -0.67 -12.87
CA GLY A 90 15.52 -1.02 -13.86
C GLY A 90 16.08 -1.15 -15.28
N VAL A 91 17.12 -0.40 -15.62
CA VAL A 91 17.76 -0.46 -16.97
C VAL A 91 18.41 -1.82 -17.29
N ASN A 92 18.70 -2.60 -16.27
CA ASN A 92 19.28 -3.94 -16.40
C ASN A 92 18.23 -5.06 -16.43
N PHE A 93 16.97 -4.74 -16.10
CA PHE A 93 15.93 -5.76 -16.05
C PHE A 93 15.26 -5.97 -17.42
N PRO A 94 14.90 -7.24 -17.75
CA PRO A 94 14.09 -7.55 -18.92
C PRO A 94 12.74 -6.85 -18.89
N ILE A 95 12.24 -6.48 -20.08
CA ILE A 95 10.93 -5.80 -20.25
C ILE A 95 9.81 -6.60 -19.58
N GLY A 96 9.81 -7.92 -19.67
CA GLY A 96 8.81 -8.78 -19.04
C GLY A 96 8.76 -8.60 -17.51
N VAL A 97 9.92 -8.45 -16.87
CA VAL A 97 10.01 -8.18 -15.42
C VAL A 97 9.50 -6.78 -15.09
N LEU A 98 9.81 -5.78 -15.90
CA LEU A 98 9.33 -4.42 -15.72
C LEU A 98 7.80 -4.33 -15.85
N ILE A 99 7.20 -5.06 -16.80
CA ILE A 99 5.74 -5.15 -16.96
C ILE A 99 5.11 -5.80 -15.73
N TYR A 100 5.65 -6.93 -15.27
CA TYR A 100 5.16 -7.61 -14.08
C TYR A 100 5.19 -6.69 -12.85
N TRP A 101 6.31 -6.03 -12.60
CA TRP A 101 6.44 -5.11 -11.47
C TRP A 101 5.57 -3.88 -11.60
N SER A 102 5.43 -3.33 -12.80
CA SER A 102 4.54 -2.19 -13.06
C SER A 102 3.09 -2.54 -12.77
N THR A 103 2.64 -3.73 -13.19
CA THR A 103 1.28 -4.23 -12.93
C THR A 103 1.06 -4.46 -11.44
N THR A 104 2.01 -5.07 -10.76
CA THR A 104 1.95 -5.31 -9.30
C THR A 104 1.92 -4.01 -8.52
N ASN A 105 2.73 -3.02 -8.90
CA ASN A 105 2.75 -1.70 -8.27
C ASN A 105 1.43 -0.96 -8.48
N LEU A 106 0.85 -1.02 -9.67
CA LEU A 106 -0.45 -0.42 -9.97
C LEU A 106 -1.56 -1.06 -9.13
N TRP A 107 -1.55 -2.39 -9.03
CA TRP A 107 -2.48 -3.12 -8.17
C TRP A 107 -2.33 -2.70 -6.70
N THR A 108 -1.12 -2.68 -6.20
CA THR A 108 -0.80 -2.29 -4.82
C THR A 108 -1.22 -0.85 -4.53
N TRP A 109 -0.99 0.06 -5.47
CA TRP A 109 -1.42 1.45 -5.37
C TRP A 109 -2.94 1.57 -5.23
N GLY A 110 -3.69 0.89 -6.10
CA GLY A 110 -5.15 0.87 -6.06
C GLY A 110 -5.69 0.22 -4.77
N GLN A 111 -5.12 -0.92 -4.38
CA GLN A 111 -5.48 -1.63 -3.17
C GLN A 111 -5.22 -0.77 -1.92
N GLN A 112 -4.07 -0.13 -1.82
CA GLN A 112 -3.76 0.77 -0.70
C GLN A 112 -4.69 1.98 -0.64
N TYR A 113 -4.98 2.59 -1.78
CA TYR A 113 -5.94 3.69 -1.84
C TYR A 113 -7.32 3.26 -1.30
N TYR A 114 -7.79 2.07 -1.70
CA TYR A 114 -9.06 1.52 -1.24
C TYR A 114 -9.06 1.26 0.28
N VAL A 115 -8.01 0.60 0.79
CA VAL A 115 -7.88 0.26 2.21
C VAL A 115 -7.80 1.52 3.07
N ILE A 116 -6.96 2.49 2.71
CA ILE A 116 -6.81 3.75 3.44
C ILE A 116 -8.15 4.52 3.50
N LYS A 117 -8.94 4.45 2.42
CA LYS A 117 -10.24 5.14 2.36
C LYS A 117 -11.32 4.42 3.15
N ARG A 118 -11.36 3.08 3.15
CA ARG A 118 -12.42 2.29 3.78
C ARG A 118 -12.12 1.87 5.21
N ASN A 119 -10.87 1.43 5.45
CA ASN A 119 -10.41 0.92 6.75
C ASN A 119 -9.08 1.58 7.14
N PRO A 120 -9.07 2.90 7.40
CA PRO A 120 -7.86 3.57 7.80
C PRO A 120 -7.37 3.07 9.16
N ALA A 121 -6.04 3.02 9.34
CA ALA A 121 -5.43 2.61 10.60
C ALA A 121 -5.81 3.59 11.72
N PRO A 122 -6.15 3.10 12.93
CA PRO A 122 -6.44 3.95 14.07
C PRO A 122 -5.31 4.95 14.34
N GLY A 123 -5.66 6.22 14.61
CA GLY A 123 -4.67 7.30 14.82
C GLY A 123 -4.02 7.85 13.55
N SER A 124 -4.38 7.36 12.36
CA SER A 124 -3.93 7.94 11.10
C SER A 124 -4.77 9.16 10.70
N PRO A 125 -4.22 10.09 9.89
CA PRO A 125 -4.99 11.23 9.37
C PRO A 125 -6.25 10.81 8.60
N ALA A 126 -6.19 9.73 7.84
CA ALA A 126 -7.35 9.19 7.13
C ALA A 126 -8.44 8.69 8.10
N TYR A 127 -8.06 8.14 9.25
CA TYR A 127 -8.99 7.74 10.29
C TYR A 127 -9.70 8.95 10.91
N GLU A 128 -8.96 10.00 11.22
CA GLU A 128 -9.54 11.25 11.72
C GLU A 128 -10.54 11.88 10.73
N GLU A 129 -10.18 11.89 9.43
CA GLU A 129 -11.08 12.35 8.36
C GLU A 129 -12.36 11.52 8.28
N LEU A 130 -12.25 10.19 8.41
CA LEU A 130 -13.39 9.29 8.39
C LEU A 130 -14.31 9.51 9.61
N GLN A 131 -13.72 9.69 10.78
CA GLN A 131 -14.46 10.00 12.03
C GLN A 131 -15.22 11.33 11.91
N LYS A 132 -14.57 12.38 11.42
CA LYS A 132 -15.20 13.68 11.16
C LYS A 132 -16.38 13.58 10.18
N LYS A 133 -16.21 12.80 9.11
CA LYS A 133 -17.28 12.57 8.12
C LYS A 133 -18.47 11.80 8.71
N LYS A 134 -18.21 10.79 9.57
CA LYS A 134 -19.25 10.05 10.25
C LYS A 134 -20.00 10.93 11.27
N ALA A 135 -19.28 11.72 12.05
CA ALA A 135 -19.89 12.66 12.99
C ALA A 135 -20.75 13.73 12.29
N ALA A 136 -20.26 14.30 11.18
CA ALA A 136 -21.02 15.25 10.38
C ALA A 136 -22.29 14.63 9.76
N LYS A 137 -22.20 13.38 9.32
CA LYS A 137 -23.39 12.66 8.81
C LYS A 137 -24.38 12.31 9.91
N GLY A 138 -23.91 11.83 11.05
CA GLY A 138 -24.75 11.55 12.23
C GLY A 138 -25.50 12.81 12.70
N SER A 139 -24.83 13.96 12.73
CA SER A 139 -25.48 15.23 13.11
C SER A 139 -26.50 15.74 12.08
N LEU A 140 -26.35 15.36 10.80
CA LEU A 140 -27.35 15.65 9.76
C LEU A 140 -28.58 14.75 9.87
N ASP A 141 -28.35 13.47 10.16
CA ASP A 141 -29.43 12.50 10.37
C ASP A 141 -30.22 12.83 11.65
N GLU A 142 -29.55 13.26 12.72
CA GLU A 142 -30.18 13.73 13.97
C GLU A 142 -30.99 15.01 13.77
N LYS A 143 -30.52 15.91 12.91
CA LYS A 143 -31.23 17.16 12.58
C LYS A 143 -32.44 16.93 11.67
N SER A 144 -32.45 15.83 10.91
CA SER A 144 -33.59 15.44 10.07
C SER A 144 -34.64 14.64 10.81
N THR A 145 -34.29 13.92 11.88
CA THR A 145 -35.22 13.14 12.71
C THR A 145 -35.95 13.98 13.76
N ASN A 146 -35.47 15.17 14.11
CA ASN A 146 -36.16 16.06 15.04
C ASN A 146 -37.41 16.75 14.47
N ALA A 147 -37.77 16.48 13.22
CA ALA A 147 -39.00 16.99 12.61
C ALA A 147 -40.19 16.03 12.74
N ASP A 148 -39.99 14.81 13.21
CA ASP A 148 -41.08 13.86 13.52
C ASP A 148 -40.73 13.05 14.77
N GLY A 149 -41.43 13.34 15.85
CA GLY A 149 -41.13 12.89 17.21
C GLY A 149 -41.33 11.38 17.40
N THR A 150 -40.28 10.61 17.22
CA THR A 150 -40.23 9.23 17.73
C THR A 150 -38.83 8.91 18.26
N THR A 151 -38.72 8.75 19.55
CA THR A 151 -37.55 8.26 20.27
C THR A 151 -37.22 6.84 19.90
N ILE A 152 -36.03 6.60 19.33
CA ILE A 152 -35.42 5.27 19.25
C ILE A 152 -34.11 5.28 20.03
N VAL A 153 -34.03 4.32 20.91
CA VAL A 153 -33.05 3.98 21.91
C VAL A 153 -31.62 3.94 21.39
N GLU A 154 -30.77 4.60 22.14
CA GLU A 154 -29.32 4.64 22.09
C GLU A 154 -28.68 3.25 22.02
N GLY A 155 -28.15 2.90 20.86
CA GLY A 155 -27.25 1.76 20.67
C GLY A 155 -25.82 2.21 20.82
N GLN A 156 -25.17 1.85 21.93
CA GLN A 156 -23.73 2.00 22.11
C GLN A 156 -22.98 1.38 20.95
N PRO A 157 -21.92 2.02 20.41
CA PRO A 157 -21.06 1.39 19.43
C PRO A 157 -20.26 0.28 20.13
N GLU A 158 -20.58 -0.95 19.80
CA GLU A 158 -19.80 -2.13 20.13
C GLU A 158 -18.36 -1.93 19.65
N GLN A 159 -17.43 -1.88 20.59
CA GLN A 159 -16.00 -1.95 20.31
C GLN A 159 -15.66 -3.36 19.85
N THR A 160 -15.82 -3.62 18.57
CA THR A 160 -15.34 -4.88 17.97
C THR A 160 -13.81 -4.87 17.87
N GLY A 161 -13.19 -5.61 18.81
CA GLY A 161 -12.06 -6.43 18.51
C GLY A 161 -10.67 -5.87 18.68
N GLN A 162 -10.25 -5.72 19.91
CA GLN A 162 -8.94 -6.22 20.31
C GLN A 162 -9.16 -7.21 21.45
N ARG A 163 -8.81 -8.47 21.18
CA ARG A 163 -8.84 -9.54 22.18
C ARG A 163 -7.92 -9.13 23.33
N VAL A 164 -8.52 -8.71 24.45
CA VAL A 164 -7.79 -8.39 25.68
C VAL A 164 -7.12 -9.67 26.15
N GLN A 165 -5.79 -9.68 26.17
CA GLN A 165 -5.03 -10.78 26.75
C GLN A 165 -5.37 -10.90 28.24
N PRO A 166 -5.67 -12.11 28.77
CA PRO A 166 -5.97 -12.28 30.18
C PRO A 166 -4.74 -11.91 31.01
N LYS A 167 -4.92 -10.97 31.94
CA LYS A 167 -3.89 -10.62 32.93
C LYS A 167 -3.53 -11.86 33.74
N LYS A 168 -2.25 -12.29 33.70
CA LYS A 168 -1.74 -13.32 34.58
C LYS A 168 -1.92 -12.87 36.05
N GLU A 169 -2.78 -13.56 36.78
CA GLU A 169 -2.90 -13.41 38.25
C GLU A 169 -1.56 -13.74 38.91
N LYS A 170 -1.00 -12.76 39.61
CA LYS A 170 0.15 -12.98 40.49
C LYS A 170 -0.31 -13.82 41.68
N LYS A 171 0.02 -15.13 41.72
CA LYS A 171 -0.12 -15.98 42.90
C LYS A 171 0.62 -15.34 44.07
N LYS A 172 -0.14 -14.85 45.06
CA LYS A 172 0.42 -14.46 46.37
C LYS A 172 1.03 -15.70 47.04
N LYS A 173 2.35 -15.74 47.18
CA LYS A 173 3.02 -16.71 48.05
C LYS A 173 2.57 -16.45 49.49
N LYS A 174 1.78 -17.40 50.05
CA LYS A 174 1.54 -17.47 51.51
C LYS A 174 2.89 -17.86 52.15
N LYS A 175 3.41 -16.94 52.98
CA LYS A 175 4.54 -17.18 53.85
C LYS A 175 3.98 -17.82 55.09
N ASN A 176 4.12 -19.14 55.26
CA ASN A 176 3.85 -19.80 56.51
C ASN A 176 5.11 -19.72 57.41
N ARG A 177 4.82 -19.31 58.59
CA ARG A 177 5.69 -19.29 59.74
C ARG A 177 5.81 -20.68 60.34
#